data_8071934d3e124c41bf067d490c00b6ec
#
_entry.id   8071934d3e124c41bf067d490c00b6ec
#
_cell.length_a   1.000
_cell.length_b   1.000
_cell.length_c   1.000
_cell.angle_alpha   90.00
_cell.angle_beta   90.00
_cell.angle_gamma   90.00
#
_symmetry.space_group_name_H-M   'P 1'
#
loop_
_entity.id
_entity.type
_entity.pdbx_description
1 polymer ?
#
loop_
_entity_poly.entity_id
_entity_poly.type
_entity_poly.pdbx_seq_one_letter_code
_entity_poly.pdbx_strand_id
1 'polypeptide(L)'
;MAFTEILPGIHYVGVNDRTTTRFESLWSLPYGVSYNSYLVIDEKVALIDTVEVSFGEQFIDNIRAILKDRPIDYLVVDHMEPDHSSSIKTLRLLYPEMQIVGNAKTLQMLDGYYGIHTLTREVKEGESISLGQKNLSFYMAPMVHWPEVMVTYCPEHKVLFSADAFGTFGALNGGILDSQLSLDHFWDEMRRYYACIVGKYGAPVQKALQKLSGLPIETICSTHGPVW
;
A
#
# COMPACT_ATOMS: atom_id res chain seq x y z
N MET A 1 6.73 -18.53 -2.36
CA MET A 1 5.26 -18.41 -2.41
C MET A 1 4.83 -18.25 -3.85
N ALA A 2 3.71 -18.85 -4.27
CA ALA A 2 3.15 -18.51 -5.57
C ALA A 2 2.68 -17.04 -5.50
N PHE A 3 3.18 -16.21 -6.39
CA PHE A 3 2.75 -14.81 -6.48
C PHE A 3 1.29 -14.82 -6.90
N THR A 4 0.46 -14.13 -6.16
CA THR A 4 -0.95 -14.13 -6.45
C THR A 4 -1.27 -12.89 -7.29
N GLU A 5 -1.57 -13.12 -8.55
CA GLU A 5 -2.25 -12.13 -9.37
C GLU A 5 -3.66 -11.96 -8.81
N ILE A 6 -3.98 -10.73 -8.38
CA ILE A 6 -5.28 -10.40 -7.79
C ILE A 6 -6.29 -10.19 -8.92
N LEU A 7 -5.91 -9.42 -9.91
CA LEU A 7 -6.65 -9.12 -11.14
C LEU A 7 -5.64 -8.98 -12.29
N PRO A 8 -6.07 -9.04 -13.56
CA PRO A 8 -5.15 -9.00 -14.70
C PRO A 8 -4.16 -7.85 -14.64
N GLY A 9 -2.88 -8.17 -14.42
CA GLY A 9 -1.78 -7.23 -14.28
C GLY A 9 -1.71 -6.52 -12.92
N ILE A 10 -2.47 -6.93 -11.91
CA ILE A 10 -2.36 -6.43 -10.53
C ILE A 10 -1.90 -7.59 -9.64
N HIS A 11 -0.73 -7.46 -9.04
CA HIS A 11 -0.08 -8.52 -8.26
C HIS A 11 0.24 -8.06 -6.86
N TYR A 12 0.03 -8.94 -5.89
CA TYR A 12 0.50 -8.77 -4.53
C TYR A 12 2.00 -9.14 -4.44
N VAL A 13 2.79 -8.27 -3.84
CA VAL A 13 4.23 -8.49 -3.60
C VAL A 13 4.63 -8.29 -2.15
N GLY A 14 3.68 -8.12 -1.25
CA GLY A 14 3.89 -7.91 0.18
C GLY A 14 4.52 -9.09 0.91
N VAL A 15 4.67 -8.93 2.22
CA VAL A 15 5.30 -9.89 3.12
C VAL A 15 4.45 -10.12 4.36
N ASN A 16 4.75 -11.20 5.09
CA ASN A 16 4.05 -11.57 6.31
C ASN A 16 5.04 -11.65 7.48
N ASP A 17 4.85 -10.82 8.48
CA ASP A 17 5.61 -10.85 9.73
C ASP A 17 4.85 -11.64 10.81
N ARG A 18 5.47 -12.73 11.26
CA ARG A 18 4.98 -13.56 12.37
C ARG A 18 5.91 -13.53 13.57
N THR A 19 6.91 -12.66 13.55
CA THR A 19 7.98 -12.58 14.54
C THR A 19 7.87 -11.37 15.44
N THR A 20 7.41 -10.24 14.90
CA THR A 20 7.15 -9.03 15.67
C THR A 20 5.97 -9.25 16.61
N THR A 21 6.19 -8.98 17.88
CA THR A 21 5.16 -9.20 18.92
C THR A 21 4.26 -8.01 19.18
N ARG A 22 4.66 -6.81 18.72
CA ARG A 22 3.93 -5.56 18.91
C ARG A 22 4.06 -4.64 17.71
N PHE A 23 2.94 -4.20 17.19
CA PHE A 23 2.84 -3.13 16.18
C PHE A 23 3.12 -1.79 16.84
N GLU A 24 3.93 -0.92 16.22
CA GLU A 24 4.38 0.37 16.78
C GLU A 24 4.92 0.28 18.22
N SER A 25 5.45 -0.86 18.63
CA SER A 25 5.87 -1.17 20.01
C SER A 25 4.74 -1.12 21.07
N LEU A 26 3.50 -0.91 20.68
CA LEU A 26 2.34 -0.73 21.54
C LEU A 26 1.35 -1.89 21.44
N TRP A 27 0.91 -2.24 20.25
CA TRP A 27 -0.24 -3.10 20.02
C TRP A 27 0.20 -4.55 19.80
N SER A 28 -0.24 -5.47 20.67
CA SER A 28 0.13 -6.89 20.57
C SER A 28 -0.33 -7.50 19.23
N LEU A 29 0.50 -8.38 18.66
CA LEU A 29 0.27 -9.06 17.38
C LEU A 29 0.17 -10.58 17.55
N PRO A 30 -0.89 -11.11 18.16
CA PRO A 30 -1.01 -12.55 18.42
C PRO A 30 -1.07 -13.37 17.12
N TYR A 31 -1.50 -12.77 16.03
CA TYR A 31 -1.59 -13.40 14.71
C TYR A 31 -0.58 -12.82 13.70
N GLY A 32 0.42 -12.04 14.18
CA GLY A 32 1.35 -11.33 13.30
C GLY A 32 0.71 -10.15 12.58
N VAL A 33 1.34 -9.72 11.48
CA VAL A 33 0.86 -8.65 10.60
C VAL A 33 1.37 -8.91 9.18
N SER A 34 0.64 -8.47 8.17
CA SER A 34 1.14 -8.39 6.80
C SER A 34 1.51 -6.95 6.45
N TYR A 35 2.58 -6.77 5.69
CA TYR A 35 2.92 -5.50 5.03
C TYR A 35 2.69 -5.68 3.55
N ASN A 36 1.65 -5.08 3.05
CA ASN A 36 1.18 -5.29 1.69
C ASN A 36 1.72 -4.22 0.75
N SER A 37 2.14 -4.66 -0.41
CA SER A 37 2.54 -3.82 -1.53
C SER A 37 2.07 -4.47 -2.82
N TYR A 38 1.84 -3.68 -3.86
CA TYR A 38 1.19 -4.15 -5.07
C TYR A 38 1.90 -3.65 -6.32
N LEU A 39 2.06 -4.53 -7.31
CA LEU A 39 2.48 -4.14 -8.65
C LEU A 39 1.26 -3.95 -9.55
N VAL A 40 1.22 -2.86 -10.26
CA VAL A 40 0.29 -2.62 -11.37
C VAL A 40 1.09 -2.61 -12.66
N ILE A 41 0.89 -3.64 -13.47
CA ILE A 41 1.66 -3.90 -14.69
C ILE A 41 0.83 -3.60 -15.92
N ASP A 42 1.40 -2.76 -16.78
CA ASP A 42 0.85 -2.39 -18.08
C ASP A 42 2.03 -2.07 -19.03
N GLU A 43 1.92 -1.12 -19.95
CA GLU A 43 3.05 -0.59 -20.72
C GLU A 43 4.12 -0.04 -19.79
N LYS A 44 3.70 0.65 -18.72
CA LYS A 44 4.53 1.05 -17.58
C LYS A 44 4.18 0.23 -16.34
N VAL A 45 5.12 0.17 -15.41
CA VAL A 45 4.97 -0.53 -14.13
C VAL A 45 4.90 0.48 -13.00
N ALA A 46 3.84 0.38 -12.19
CA ALA A 46 3.77 1.07 -10.91
C ALA A 46 3.85 0.08 -9.76
N LEU A 47 4.61 0.43 -8.73
CA LEU A 47 4.61 -0.21 -7.42
C LEU A 47 3.85 0.70 -6.46
N ILE A 48 2.94 0.15 -5.68
CA ILE A 48 2.13 0.88 -4.69
C ILE A 48 2.65 0.53 -3.31
N ASP A 49 3.16 1.52 -2.60
CA ASP A 49 3.83 1.44 -1.30
C ASP A 49 4.98 0.43 -1.25
N THR A 50 5.64 0.32 -0.11
CA THR A 50 6.69 -0.66 0.13
C THR A 50 6.36 -1.47 1.39
N VAL A 51 7.36 -2.12 1.98
CA VAL A 51 7.22 -2.91 3.20
C VAL A 51 8.26 -2.51 4.24
N GLU A 52 8.09 -2.95 5.45
CA GLU A 52 9.05 -2.78 6.55
C GLU A 52 10.43 -3.33 6.15
N VAL A 53 11.49 -2.58 6.46
CA VAL A 53 12.85 -2.82 5.95
C VAL A 53 13.44 -4.17 6.33
N SER A 54 13.07 -4.74 7.47
CA SER A 54 13.54 -6.07 7.90
C SER A 54 13.13 -7.18 6.94
N PHE A 55 12.11 -6.95 6.13
CA PHE A 55 11.62 -7.87 5.09
C PHE A 55 12.01 -7.44 3.67
N GLY A 56 12.89 -6.44 3.56
CA GLY A 56 13.28 -5.85 2.27
C GLY A 56 13.84 -6.86 1.27
N GLU A 57 14.64 -7.84 1.70
CA GLU A 57 15.19 -8.89 0.82
C GLU A 57 14.06 -9.73 0.22
N GLN A 58 13.16 -10.25 1.06
CA GLN A 58 12.00 -11.03 0.59
C GLN A 58 11.11 -10.21 -0.33
N PHE A 59 10.91 -8.94 -0.03
CA PHE A 59 10.13 -8.03 -0.85
C PHE A 59 10.73 -7.84 -2.26
N ILE A 60 12.03 -7.62 -2.33
CA ILE A 60 12.74 -7.48 -3.60
C ILE A 60 12.66 -8.79 -4.40
N ASP A 61 12.81 -9.93 -3.77
CA ASP A 61 12.67 -11.23 -4.43
C ASP A 61 11.26 -11.44 -4.96
N ASN A 62 10.22 -11.03 -4.23
CA ASN A 62 8.84 -11.06 -4.69
C ASN A 62 8.65 -10.22 -5.96
N ILE A 63 9.17 -8.99 -5.97
CA ILE A 63 9.12 -8.10 -7.14
C ILE A 63 9.84 -8.73 -8.34
N ARG A 64 11.07 -9.17 -8.15
CA ARG A 64 11.92 -9.74 -9.22
C ARG A 64 11.33 -10.99 -9.84
N ALA A 65 10.68 -11.81 -9.04
CA ALA A 65 10.07 -13.04 -9.56
C ALA A 65 8.92 -12.76 -10.54
N ILE A 66 8.25 -11.61 -10.42
CA ILE A 66 7.20 -11.17 -11.34
C ILE A 66 7.81 -10.37 -12.50
N LEU A 67 8.57 -9.32 -12.19
CA LEU A 67 9.07 -8.38 -13.19
C LEU A 67 10.25 -8.93 -13.97
N LYS A 68 11.04 -9.85 -13.39
CA LYS A 68 12.35 -10.29 -13.94
C LYS A 68 13.26 -9.09 -14.14
N ASP A 69 13.60 -8.78 -15.39
CA ASP A 69 14.48 -7.65 -15.76
C ASP A 69 13.70 -6.37 -16.09
N ARG A 70 12.38 -6.39 -16.00
CA ARG A 70 11.55 -5.22 -16.30
C ARG A 70 11.70 -4.16 -15.21
N PRO A 71 11.95 -2.88 -15.55
CA PRO A 71 12.07 -1.80 -14.58
C PRO A 71 10.72 -1.45 -13.94
N ILE A 72 10.79 -0.78 -12.78
CA ILE A 72 9.67 -0.08 -12.18
C ILE A 72 9.74 1.39 -12.65
N ASP A 73 8.68 1.86 -13.30
CA ASP A 73 8.59 3.24 -13.78
C ASP A 73 8.19 4.20 -12.65
N TYR A 74 7.24 3.76 -11.81
CA TYR A 74 6.69 4.57 -10.72
C TYR A 74 6.66 3.80 -9.40
N LEU A 75 7.07 4.47 -8.32
CA LEU A 75 6.70 4.09 -6.96
C LEU A 75 5.67 5.11 -6.47
N VAL A 76 4.44 4.69 -6.31
CA VAL A 76 3.37 5.48 -5.68
C VAL A 76 3.46 5.27 -4.17
N VAL A 77 3.55 6.37 -3.42
CA VAL A 77 3.60 6.32 -1.96
C VAL A 77 2.30 6.91 -1.42
N ASP A 78 1.37 6.03 -1.07
CA ASP A 78 0.10 6.39 -0.47
C ASP A 78 0.27 6.74 1.02
N HIS A 79 1.26 6.11 1.70
CA HIS A 79 1.55 6.32 3.12
C HIS A 79 3.05 6.30 3.45
N MET A 80 3.48 7.23 4.33
CA MET A 80 4.91 7.42 4.67
C MET A 80 5.33 6.80 6.00
N GLU A 81 4.44 6.08 6.69
CA GLU A 81 4.85 5.34 7.88
C GLU A 81 5.97 4.35 7.55
N PRO A 82 6.97 4.16 8.45
CA PRO A 82 8.16 3.36 8.13
C PRO A 82 7.90 1.94 7.64
N ASP A 83 6.84 1.30 8.10
CA ASP A 83 6.46 -0.06 7.66
C ASP A 83 5.93 -0.12 6.21
N HIS A 84 5.64 1.03 5.60
CA HIS A 84 5.27 1.18 4.18
C HIS A 84 6.29 1.97 3.37
N SER A 85 7.26 2.61 4.02
CA SER A 85 8.20 3.50 3.34
C SER A 85 9.67 3.16 3.54
N SER A 86 10.06 2.38 4.54
CA SER A 86 11.47 2.15 4.89
C SER A 86 12.26 1.39 3.82
N SER A 87 11.61 0.66 2.92
CA SER A 87 12.28 -0.01 1.78
C SER A 87 12.52 0.90 0.57
N ILE A 88 12.06 2.17 0.59
CA ILE A 88 12.21 3.11 -0.55
C ILE A 88 13.66 3.34 -0.95
N LYS A 89 14.57 3.49 0.03
CA LYS A 89 16.00 3.68 -0.27
C LYS A 89 16.60 2.50 -1.04
N THR A 90 16.25 1.29 -0.65
CA THR A 90 16.72 0.07 -1.32
C THR A 90 16.18 0.00 -2.75
N LEU A 91 14.90 0.30 -2.94
CA LEU A 91 14.30 0.35 -4.28
C LEU A 91 14.97 1.40 -5.16
N ARG A 92 15.26 2.59 -4.63
CA ARG A 92 15.94 3.65 -5.38
C ARG A 92 17.32 3.24 -5.86
N LEU A 93 18.05 2.44 -5.07
CA LEU A 93 19.36 1.92 -5.48
C LEU A 93 19.23 0.86 -6.58
N LEU A 94 18.21 0.03 -6.54
CA LEU A 94 17.97 -1.05 -7.51
C LEU A 94 17.31 -0.56 -8.79
N TYR A 95 16.47 0.46 -8.70
CA TYR A 95 15.73 1.06 -9.82
C TYR A 95 16.01 2.58 -9.88
N PRO A 96 17.22 2.99 -10.32
CA PRO A 96 17.65 4.39 -10.22
C PRO A 96 16.81 5.37 -11.03
N GLU A 97 16.16 4.91 -12.11
CA GLU A 97 15.29 5.74 -12.97
C GLU A 97 13.83 5.79 -12.49
N MET A 98 13.46 5.02 -11.47
CA MET A 98 12.12 4.97 -10.93
C MET A 98 11.71 6.34 -10.39
N GLN A 99 10.55 6.87 -10.84
CA GLN A 99 9.99 8.11 -10.34
C GLN A 99 9.12 7.84 -9.11
N ILE A 100 9.37 8.57 -8.01
CA ILE A 100 8.55 8.45 -6.80
C ILE A 100 7.39 9.45 -6.88
N VAL A 101 6.18 8.95 -6.74
CA VAL A 101 4.92 9.69 -6.85
C VAL A 101 4.28 9.83 -5.49
N GLY A 102 3.89 11.03 -5.11
CA GLY A 102 3.19 11.31 -3.86
C GLY A 102 2.67 12.74 -3.82
N ASN A 103 1.91 13.09 -2.82
CA ASN A 103 1.50 14.48 -2.66
C ASN A 103 2.62 15.34 -2.04
N ALA A 104 2.43 16.65 -1.94
CA ALA A 104 3.44 17.59 -1.44
C ALA A 104 3.98 17.22 -0.04
N LYS A 105 3.12 16.71 0.87
CA LYS A 105 3.54 16.29 2.21
C LYS A 105 4.32 15.00 2.18
N THR A 106 3.90 14.04 1.37
CA THR A 106 4.65 12.80 1.11
C THR A 106 6.07 13.12 0.64
N LEU A 107 6.22 14.01 -0.35
CA LEU A 107 7.53 14.39 -0.86
C LEU A 107 8.38 15.15 0.17
N GLN A 108 7.77 16.00 1.00
CA GLN A 108 8.45 16.66 2.11
C GLN A 108 8.96 15.63 3.14
N MET A 109 8.14 14.64 3.49
CA MET A 109 8.54 13.59 4.43
C MET A 109 9.61 12.66 3.82
N LEU A 110 9.50 12.36 2.53
CA LEU A 110 10.49 11.58 1.78
C LEU A 110 11.88 12.23 1.83
N ASP A 111 11.97 13.54 1.64
CA ASP A 111 13.22 14.28 1.79
C ASP A 111 13.69 14.27 3.26
N GLY A 112 12.80 14.54 4.20
CA GLY A 112 13.12 14.56 5.64
C GLY A 112 13.60 13.22 6.19
N TYR A 113 13.00 12.11 5.80
CA TYR A 113 13.33 10.76 6.32
C TYR A 113 14.49 10.12 5.57
N TYR A 114 14.54 10.33 4.26
CA TYR A 114 15.42 9.55 3.39
C TYR A 114 16.40 10.39 2.58
N GLY A 115 16.28 11.72 2.57
CA GLY A 115 17.11 12.63 1.77
C GLY A 115 16.85 12.46 0.26
N ILE A 116 15.67 12.02 -0.14
CA ILE A 116 15.30 11.80 -1.54
C ILE A 116 14.44 12.96 -2.01
N HIS A 117 14.95 13.75 -2.95
CA HIS A 117 14.28 14.93 -3.51
C HIS A 117 14.40 15.01 -5.05
N THR A 118 14.96 13.99 -5.69
CA THR A 118 15.09 13.92 -7.15
C THR A 118 14.27 12.78 -7.73
N LEU A 119 13.89 12.89 -9.01
CA LEU A 119 12.98 11.95 -9.67
C LEU A 119 11.71 11.71 -8.86
N THR A 120 11.14 12.80 -8.38
CA THR A 120 9.86 12.83 -7.67
C THR A 120 8.80 13.48 -8.54
N ARG A 121 7.54 13.11 -8.32
CA ARG A 121 6.37 13.69 -8.98
C ARG A 121 5.30 13.99 -7.94
N GLU A 122 5.00 15.27 -7.77
CA GLU A 122 3.86 15.68 -6.97
C GLU A 122 2.56 15.40 -7.72
N VAL A 123 1.57 14.87 -7.00
CA VAL A 123 0.21 14.68 -7.48
C VAL A 123 -0.80 15.33 -6.54
N LYS A 124 -1.93 15.74 -7.08
CA LYS A 124 -3.01 16.44 -6.37
C LYS A 124 -4.31 15.66 -6.45
N GLU A 125 -5.30 16.14 -5.70
CA GLU A 125 -6.66 15.59 -5.69
C GLU A 125 -7.22 15.41 -7.10
N GLY A 126 -7.61 14.19 -7.45
CA GLY A 126 -8.21 13.85 -8.73
C GLY A 126 -7.25 13.78 -9.92
N GLU A 127 -5.95 14.03 -9.72
CA GLU A 127 -4.97 13.81 -10.80
C GLU A 127 -4.80 12.32 -11.09
N SER A 128 -4.33 12.02 -12.31
CA SER A 128 -4.08 10.65 -12.76
C SER A 128 -2.75 10.49 -13.47
N ILE A 129 -2.22 9.28 -13.42
CA ILE A 129 -1.06 8.84 -14.22
C ILE A 129 -1.52 7.66 -15.07
N SER A 130 -1.23 7.74 -16.38
CA SER A 130 -1.45 6.61 -17.29
C SER A 130 -0.26 5.66 -17.27
N LEU A 131 -0.57 4.36 -17.20
CA LEU A 131 0.41 3.27 -17.36
C LEU A 131 0.35 2.63 -18.76
N GLY A 132 -0.58 3.08 -19.59
CA GLY A 132 -0.93 2.53 -20.90
C GLY A 132 -2.44 2.40 -21.00
N GLN A 133 -2.97 1.21 -20.83
CA GLN A 133 -4.41 0.94 -20.78
C GLN A 133 -5.02 1.18 -19.39
N LYS A 134 -4.19 1.14 -18.33
CA LYS A 134 -4.60 1.39 -16.94
C LYS A 134 -4.21 2.81 -16.51
N ASN A 135 -5.06 3.41 -15.70
CA ASN A 135 -4.83 4.70 -15.08
C ASN A 135 -4.80 4.56 -13.56
N LEU A 136 -3.99 5.37 -12.91
CA LEU A 136 -3.96 5.50 -11.45
C LEU A 136 -4.41 6.90 -11.09
N SER A 137 -5.54 7.03 -10.43
CA SER A 137 -6.13 8.30 -9.98
C SER A 137 -5.93 8.47 -8.47
N PHE A 138 -5.58 9.67 -8.03
CA PHE A 138 -5.18 9.93 -6.65
C PHE A 138 -6.21 10.75 -5.90
N TYR A 139 -6.56 10.32 -4.69
CA TYR A 139 -7.51 10.99 -3.80
C TYR A 139 -6.88 11.21 -2.44
N MET A 140 -6.85 12.45 -1.97
CA MET A 140 -6.24 12.78 -0.68
C MET A 140 -7.14 12.34 0.48
N ALA A 141 -6.56 11.61 1.42
CA ALA A 141 -7.23 11.13 2.63
C ALA A 141 -6.49 11.58 3.91
N PRO A 142 -6.25 12.91 4.08
CA PRO A 142 -5.42 13.40 5.17
C PRO A 142 -5.98 12.98 6.53
N MET A 143 -5.10 12.56 7.43
CA MET A 143 -5.41 12.06 8.77
C MET A 143 -6.17 10.72 8.77
N VAL A 144 -6.03 9.92 7.70
CA VAL A 144 -6.49 8.54 7.68
C VAL A 144 -5.28 7.60 7.48
N HIS A 145 -4.30 7.48 8.44
CA HIS A 145 -4.34 8.17 9.74
C HIS A 145 -3.25 9.27 9.87
N TRP A 146 -2.35 9.46 8.93
CA TRP A 146 -1.33 10.51 8.91
C TRP A 146 -1.69 11.65 7.94
N PRO A 147 -1.04 12.85 8.07
CA PRO A 147 -1.46 14.03 7.34
C PRO A 147 -1.20 14.00 5.82
N GLU A 148 -0.30 13.13 5.37
CA GLU A 148 0.07 12.97 3.95
C GLU A 148 -0.73 11.87 3.25
N VAL A 149 -1.49 11.04 3.96
CA VAL A 149 -2.16 9.88 3.37
C VAL A 149 -3.00 10.27 2.16
N MET A 150 -2.82 9.52 1.09
CA MET A 150 -3.67 9.48 -0.08
C MET A 150 -4.08 8.04 -0.38
N VAL A 151 -5.01 7.85 -1.27
CA VAL A 151 -5.41 6.56 -1.80
C VAL A 151 -5.33 6.59 -3.32
N THR A 152 -4.98 5.46 -3.90
CA THR A 152 -4.83 5.31 -5.35
C THR A 152 -5.93 4.43 -5.90
N TYR A 153 -6.60 4.88 -6.97
CA TYR A 153 -7.71 4.15 -7.59
C TYR A 153 -7.39 3.81 -9.04
N CYS A 154 -7.61 2.55 -9.42
CA CYS A 154 -7.51 2.05 -10.79
C CYS A 154 -8.92 1.81 -11.35
N PRO A 155 -9.45 2.73 -12.16
CA PRO A 155 -10.85 2.68 -12.61
C PRO A 155 -11.15 1.49 -13.52
N GLU A 156 -10.20 1.06 -14.34
CA GLU A 156 -10.38 -0.04 -15.30
C GLU A 156 -10.66 -1.38 -14.60
N HIS A 157 -10.13 -1.54 -13.39
CA HIS A 157 -10.31 -2.72 -12.56
C HIS A 157 -11.16 -2.47 -11.30
N LYS A 158 -11.61 -1.23 -11.08
CA LYS A 158 -12.38 -0.82 -9.89
C LYS A 158 -11.68 -1.17 -8.58
N VAL A 159 -10.34 -1.04 -8.56
CA VAL A 159 -9.48 -1.34 -7.42
C VAL A 159 -9.12 -0.06 -6.71
N LEU A 160 -9.28 -0.08 -5.39
CA LEU A 160 -8.79 0.96 -4.48
C LEU A 160 -7.58 0.43 -3.71
N PHE A 161 -6.43 1.05 -3.88
CA PHE A 161 -5.29 0.93 -2.98
C PHE A 161 -5.50 1.96 -1.88
N SER A 162 -5.74 1.50 -0.67
CA SER A 162 -6.39 2.31 0.37
C SER A 162 -5.45 2.77 1.47
N ALA A 163 -4.14 2.59 1.32
CA ALA A 163 -3.20 2.74 2.43
C ALA A 163 -3.71 1.92 3.65
N ASP A 164 -3.63 2.47 4.85
CA ASP A 164 -4.06 1.81 6.08
C ASP A 164 -5.58 1.72 6.27
N ALA A 165 -6.34 2.46 5.47
CA ALA A 165 -7.79 2.31 5.51
C ALA A 165 -8.20 0.88 5.12
N PHE A 166 -9.16 0.33 5.84
CA PHE A 166 -9.60 -1.07 5.72
C PHE A 166 -8.55 -2.12 6.11
N GLY A 167 -7.43 -1.68 6.71
CA GLY A 167 -6.39 -2.57 7.22
C GLY A 167 -6.82 -3.39 8.42
N THR A 168 -6.11 -4.47 8.69
CA THR A 168 -6.30 -5.33 9.85
C THR A 168 -4.97 -5.89 10.32
N PHE A 169 -4.83 -6.10 11.63
CA PHE A 169 -3.75 -6.97 12.12
C PHE A 169 -3.99 -8.40 11.65
N GLY A 170 -2.94 -9.20 11.70
CA GLY A 170 -2.94 -10.60 11.27
C GLY A 170 -2.16 -10.82 9.98
N ALA A 171 -1.23 -11.78 10.03
CA ALA A 171 -0.49 -12.25 8.87
C ALA A 171 -1.39 -13.15 8.00
N LEU A 172 -1.26 -13.02 6.69
CA LEU A 172 -2.02 -13.83 5.73
C LEU A 172 -1.54 -15.29 5.77
N ASN A 173 -2.46 -16.22 5.72
CA ASN A 173 -2.16 -17.65 5.86
C ASN A 173 -2.81 -18.48 4.74
N GLY A 174 -2.04 -18.73 3.68
CA GLY A 174 -2.43 -19.60 2.57
C GLY A 174 -3.17 -18.92 1.42
N GLY A 175 -3.68 -17.70 1.61
CA GLY A 175 -4.33 -16.89 0.59
C GLY A 175 -4.04 -15.41 0.80
N ILE A 176 -4.54 -14.58 -0.10
CA ILE A 176 -4.41 -13.11 -0.06
C ILE A 176 -5.81 -12.46 -0.08
N LEU A 177 -6.72 -13.04 -0.86
CA LEU A 177 -8.10 -12.56 -0.95
C LEU A 177 -8.90 -13.02 0.27
N ASP A 178 -9.84 -12.22 0.70
CA ASP A 178 -10.81 -12.56 1.75
C ASP A 178 -11.52 -13.90 1.47
N SER A 179 -11.87 -14.14 0.22
CA SER A 179 -12.48 -15.39 -0.23
C SER A 179 -11.59 -16.65 -0.14
N GLN A 180 -10.29 -16.47 0.07
CA GLN A 180 -9.30 -17.56 0.18
C GLN A 180 -8.90 -17.86 1.64
N LEU A 181 -9.35 -17.06 2.59
CA LEU A 181 -8.91 -17.09 3.98
C LEU A 181 -10.06 -17.46 4.93
N SER A 182 -9.73 -18.09 6.06
CA SER A 182 -10.64 -18.05 7.21
C SER A 182 -10.60 -16.65 7.82
N LEU A 183 -11.75 -15.99 7.85
CA LEU A 183 -11.88 -14.62 8.33
C LEU A 183 -12.19 -14.53 9.83
N ASP A 184 -12.28 -15.65 10.54
CA ASP A 184 -12.77 -15.70 11.92
C ASP A 184 -12.06 -14.70 12.85
N HIS A 185 -10.72 -14.66 12.81
CA HIS A 185 -9.95 -13.72 13.62
C HIS A 185 -9.80 -12.34 12.96
N PHE A 186 -9.86 -12.24 11.61
CA PHE A 186 -9.66 -10.97 10.92
C PHE A 186 -10.75 -9.95 11.23
N TRP A 187 -11.99 -10.36 11.48
CA TRP A 187 -13.06 -9.42 11.87
C TRP A 187 -12.78 -8.72 13.20
N ASP A 188 -12.26 -9.44 14.19
CA ASP A 188 -11.91 -8.86 15.48
C ASP A 188 -10.62 -8.03 15.37
N GLU A 189 -9.65 -8.51 14.62
CA GLU A 189 -8.40 -7.79 14.33
C GLU A 189 -8.63 -6.50 13.53
N MET A 190 -9.61 -6.47 12.60
CA MET A 190 -10.00 -5.26 11.87
C MET A 190 -10.62 -4.21 12.81
N ARG A 191 -11.54 -4.63 13.70
CA ARG A 191 -12.12 -3.73 14.71
C ARG A 191 -11.05 -3.16 15.63
N ARG A 192 -10.12 -4.01 16.05
CA ARG A 192 -9.00 -3.63 16.89
C ARG A 192 -8.05 -2.69 16.18
N TYR A 193 -7.69 -2.99 14.93
CA TYR A 193 -6.85 -2.14 14.08
C TYR A 193 -7.51 -0.75 13.93
N TYR A 194 -8.78 -0.71 13.53
CA TYR A 194 -9.51 0.55 13.42
C TYR A 194 -9.48 1.34 14.72
N ALA A 195 -9.79 0.71 15.85
CA ALA A 195 -9.83 1.40 17.15
C ALA A 195 -8.46 1.95 17.59
N CYS A 196 -7.40 1.20 17.33
CA CYS A 196 -6.03 1.55 17.75
C CYS A 196 -5.37 2.60 16.82
N ILE A 197 -5.56 2.47 15.52
CA ILE A 197 -4.79 3.20 14.50
C ILE A 197 -5.61 4.37 13.93
N VAL A 198 -6.82 4.11 13.46
CA VAL A 198 -7.59 5.07 12.65
C VAL A 198 -8.70 5.77 13.43
N GLY A 199 -9.28 5.11 14.44
CA GLY A 199 -10.55 5.51 15.05
C GLY A 199 -10.57 6.88 15.72
N LYS A 200 -9.43 7.39 16.22
CA LYS A 200 -9.33 8.75 16.77
C LYS A 200 -9.56 9.85 15.72
N TYR A 201 -9.49 9.50 14.43
CA TYR A 201 -9.67 10.40 13.30
C TYR A 201 -11.03 10.21 12.59
N GLY A 202 -12.10 9.85 13.32
CA GLY A 202 -13.41 9.54 12.74
C GLY A 202 -13.98 10.58 11.79
N ALA A 203 -13.80 11.89 12.04
CA ALA A 203 -14.25 12.94 11.12
C ALA A 203 -13.47 12.97 9.78
N PRO A 204 -12.13 12.87 9.76
CA PRO A 204 -11.37 12.60 8.54
C PRO A 204 -11.83 11.34 7.80
N VAL A 205 -12.05 10.23 8.51
CA VAL A 205 -12.55 8.97 7.91
C VAL A 205 -13.88 9.18 7.21
N GLN A 206 -14.84 9.84 7.86
CA GLN A 206 -16.14 10.14 7.25
C GLN A 206 -16.02 10.98 5.98
N LYS A 207 -15.13 11.98 5.97
CA LYS A 207 -14.88 12.81 4.78
C LYS A 207 -14.27 11.98 3.64
N ALA A 208 -13.32 11.09 3.95
CA ALA A 208 -12.73 10.20 2.96
C ALA A 208 -13.78 9.25 2.37
N LEU A 209 -14.60 8.61 3.19
CA LEU A 209 -15.69 7.74 2.75
C LEU A 209 -16.70 8.48 1.86
N GLN A 210 -17.11 9.70 2.23
CA GLN A 210 -18.00 10.53 1.41
C GLN A 210 -17.38 10.87 0.05
N LYS A 211 -16.09 11.23 0.04
CA LYS A 211 -15.36 11.53 -1.21
C LYS A 211 -15.33 10.32 -2.15
N LEU A 212 -15.04 9.15 -1.62
CA LEU A 212 -14.87 7.92 -2.38
C LEU A 212 -16.19 7.21 -2.71
N SER A 213 -17.30 7.59 -2.10
CA SER A 213 -18.60 6.91 -2.26
C SER A 213 -19.16 6.91 -3.69
N GLY A 214 -18.69 7.82 -4.54
CA GLY A 214 -19.07 7.87 -5.96
C GLY A 214 -18.25 6.97 -6.88
N LEU A 215 -17.19 6.35 -6.37
CA LEU A 215 -16.34 5.45 -7.15
C LEU A 215 -16.90 4.03 -7.12
N PRO A 216 -16.98 3.36 -8.28
CA PRO A 216 -17.37 1.95 -8.34
C PRO A 216 -16.20 1.08 -7.88
N ILE A 217 -16.07 0.87 -6.56
CA ILE A 217 -15.02 0.04 -5.96
C ILE A 217 -15.54 -1.39 -5.83
N GLU A 218 -14.81 -2.34 -6.39
CA GLU A 218 -15.10 -3.79 -6.29
C GLU A 218 -14.04 -4.54 -5.50
N THR A 219 -12.80 -4.01 -5.43
CA THR A 219 -11.68 -4.61 -4.71
C THR A 219 -10.94 -3.53 -3.92
N ILE A 220 -10.58 -3.84 -2.68
CA ILE A 220 -9.80 -2.96 -1.81
C ILE A 220 -8.47 -3.65 -1.45
N CYS A 221 -7.38 -3.01 -1.81
CA CYS A 221 -6.00 -3.42 -1.54
C CYS A 221 -5.43 -2.52 -0.43
N SER A 222 -5.59 -2.93 0.82
CA SER A 222 -5.03 -2.22 1.97
C SER A 222 -3.57 -2.60 2.21
N THR A 223 -2.85 -1.80 2.98
CA THR A 223 -1.44 -2.04 3.35
C THR A 223 -1.28 -3.14 4.40
N HIS A 224 -2.36 -3.55 5.06
CA HIS A 224 -2.38 -4.65 6.05
C HIS A 224 -3.60 -5.54 5.88
N GLY A 225 -3.41 -6.85 6.11
CA GLY A 225 -4.48 -7.84 6.10
C GLY A 225 -4.91 -8.30 4.71
N PRO A 226 -6.09 -8.90 4.58
CA PRO A 226 -6.61 -9.42 3.32
C PRO A 226 -6.88 -8.34 2.27
N VAL A 227 -6.82 -8.73 1.00
CA VAL A 227 -7.46 -7.98 -0.09
C VAL A 227 -8.95 -8.30 -0.03
N TRP A 228 -9.76 -7.27 0.06
CA TRP A 228 -11.22 -7.34 0.21
C TRP A 228 -11.94 -7.23 -1.12
#